data_8472cd996ecbb44ba4c54f6254d83c2d
#
_entry.id   8472cd996ecbb44ba4c54f6254d83c2d
#
_cell.length_a   1.000
_cell.length_b   1.000
_cell.length_c   1.000
_cell.angle_alpha   90.00
_cell.angle_beta   90.00
_cell.angle_gamma   90.00
#
_symmetry.space_group_name_H-M   'P 1'
#
loop_
_entity.id
_entity.type
_entity.pdbx_description
1 polymer ?
#
loop_
_entity_poly.entity_id
_entity_poly.type
_entity_poly.pdbx_seq_one_letter_code
_entity_poly.pdbx_strand_id
1 'polypeptide(L)'
;ARLYGIKEKNGAKIEVFLLRELNHELKFWDVLVDPARKIRVGNKLNFEDDPSIQAEVVDNTTSRGRTFRFLTDYADEEFVDKLYAIGHTPLPYYIERPLCDELREQFREDYNLGEDADIDAYIEQMDKERYQTVFAKNIGAVAAPAASLHFSKQLLKRMEICGIEYSCLTSHMSLGNFKTVDVEDLTKHKEDSEQIIVPEPEPPKMDNVAVRNDKKTNIEDLY
;
A
#
# COMPACT_ATOMS: atom_id res chain seq x y z
N ALA A 1 -3.48 -2.05 -2.81
CA ALA A 1 -4.14 -1.08 -3.70
C ALA A 1 -5.66 -1.21 -3.59
N ARG A 2 -6.36 -0.15 -3.92
CA ARG A 2 -7.83 -0.06 -3.96
C ARG A 2 -8.27 0.11 -5.41
N LEU A 3 -9.19 -0.73 -5.87
CA LEU A 3 -9.71 -0.72 -7.23
C LEU A 3 -11.21 -0.38 -7.22
N TYR A 4 -11.69 0.22 -8.27
CA TYR A 4 -13.10 0.48 -8.47
C TYR A 4 -13.61 -0.31 -9.66
N GLY A 5 -14.51 -1.26 -9.38
CA GLY A 5 -15.07 -2.14 -10.39
C GLY A 5 -16.56 -1.93 -10.56
N ILE A 6 -17.04 -2.27 -11.74
CA ILE A 6 -18.44 -2.27 -12.09
C ILE A 6 -18.91 -3.71 -12.25
N LYS A 7 -19.96 -4.07 -11.52
CA LYS A 7 -20.55 -5.39 -11.64
C LYS A 7 -21.22 -5.55 -13.02
N GLU A 8 -20.78 -6.56 -13.79
CA GLU A 8 -21.23 -6.81 -15.14
C GLU A 8 -22.78 -6.88 -15.26
N LYS A 9 -23.43 -7.57 -14.32
CA LYS A 9 -24.87 -7.87 -14.41
C LYS A 9 -25.79 -6.64 -14.26
N ASN A 10 -25.41 -5.63 -13.49
CA ASN A 10 -26.31 -4.54 -13.11
C ASN A 10 -25.64 -3.18 -12.94
N GLY A 11 -24.41 -3.02 -13.35
CA GLY A 11 -23.68 -1.75 -13.29
C GLY A 11 -23.40 -1.23 -11.87
N ALA A 12 -23.53 -2.07 -10.84
CA ALA A 12 -23.28 -1.63 -9.47
C ALA A 12 -21.78 -1.35 -9.27
N LYS A 13 -21.46 -0.17 -8.77
CA LYS A 13 -20.09 0.18 -8.36
C LYS A 13 -19.68 -0.58 -7.12
N ILE A 14 -18.49 -1.14 -7.14
CA ILE A 14 -17.90 -1.96 -6.07
C ILE A 14 -16.49 -1.50 -5.84
N GLU A 15 -16.17 -1.15 -4.62
CA GLU A 15 -14.80 -0.95 -4.18
C GLU A 15 -14.17 -2.31 -3.86
N VAL A 16 -12.97 -2.54 -4.35
CA VAL A 16 -12.20 -3.77 -4.14
C VAL A 16 -10.87 -3.39 -3.53
N PHE A 17 -10.59 -3.87 -2.34
CA PHE A 17 -9.34 -3.64 -1.66
C PHE A 17 -8.49 -4.91 -1.69
N LEU A 18 -7.38 -4.86 -2.40
CA LEU A 18 -6.45 -5.97 -2.54
C LEU A 18 -5.72 -6.24 -1.22
N LEU A 19 -5.72 -7.49 -0.77
CA LEU A 19 -5.07 -7.89 0.48
C LEU A 19 -3.78 -8.65 0.22
N ARG A 20 -3.88 -9.78 -0.44
CA ARG A 20 -2.74 -10.63 -0.77
C ARG A 20 -3.03 -11.49 -1.99
N GLU A 21 -1.97 -11.81 -2.69
CA GLU A 21 -1.98 -12.81 -3.74
C GLU A 21 -2.00 -14.21 -3.10
N LEU A 22 -2.92 -15.05 -3.55
CA LEU A 22 -3.05 -16.44 -3.08
C LEU A 22 -2.37 -17.42 -4.04
N ASN A 23 -2.45 -17.14 -5.34
CA ASN A 23 -1.83 -17.95 -6.37
C ASN A 23 -1.50 -17.08 -7.59
N HIS A 24 -0.23 -17.03 -7.93
CA HIS A 24 0.29 -16.19 -9.00
C HIS A 24 -0.17 -16.67 -10.38
N GLU A 25 0.03 -17.94 -10.69
CA GLU A 25 -0.30 -18.51 -12.00
C GLU A 25 -1.80 -18.45 -12.32
N LEU A 26 -2.65 -18.65 -11.32
CA LEU A 26 -4.10 -18.61 -11.46
C LEU A 26 -4.70 -17.23 -11.20
N LYS A 27 -3.88 -16.25 -10.85
CA LYS A 27 -4.25 -14.87 -10.53
C LYS A 27 -5.35 -14.80 -9.46
N PHE A 28 -5.21 -15.62 -8.40
CA PHE A 28 -6.12 -15.60 -7.27
C PHE A 28 -5.67 -14.61 -6.21
N TRP A 29 -6.59 -13.78 -5.77
CA TRP A 29 -6.37 -12.74 -4.78
C TRP A 29 -7.41 -12.77 -3.68
N ASP A 30 -6.97 -12.63 -2.43
CA ASP A 30 -7.84 -12.32 -1.31
C ASP A 30 -8.09 -10.81 -1.28
N VAL A 31 -9.36 -10.41 -1.20
CA VAL A 31 -9.78 -9.01 -1.31
C VAL A 31 -10.90 -8.70 -0.33
N LEU A 32 -11.00 -7.43 0.09
CA LEU A 32 -12.23 -6.90 0.67
C LEU A 32 -13.05 -6.20 -0.38
N VAL A 33 -14.37 -6.26 -0.25
CA VAL A 33 -15.30 -5.60 -1.15
C VAL A 33 -16.32 -4.73 -0.40
N ASP A 34 -16.64 -3.59 -0.97
CA ASP A 34 -17.71 -2.72 -0.47
C ASP A 34 -18.57 -2.20 -1.62
N PRO A 35 -19.91 -2.30 -1.53
CA PRO A 35 -20.70 -2.98 -0.50
C PRO A 35 -20.76 -4.51 -0.72
N ALA A 36 -20.31 -5.28 0.27
CA ALA A 36 -20.18 -6.74 0.19
C ALA A 36 -21.51 -7.47 -0.13
N ARG A 37 -22.65 -6.91 0.31
CA ARG A 37 -23.99 -7.46 0.06
C ARG A 37 -24.35 -7.54 -1.42
N LYS A 38 -23.73 -6.72 -2.27
CA LYS A 38 -23.98 -6.70 -3.72
C LYS A 38 -23.15 -7.72 -4.48
N ILE A 39 -22.13 -8.31 -3.85
CA ILE A 39 -21.18 -9.21 -4.47
C ILE A 39 -21.28 -10.61 -3.90
N ARG A 40 -21.49 -11.59 -4.79
CA ARG A 40 -21.63 -13.01 -4.47
C ARG A 40 -20.76 -13.84 -5.40
N VAL A 41 -20.45 -15.06 -5.00
CA VAL A 41 -19.74 -16.04 -5.84
C VAL A 41 -20.37 -16.15 -7.22
N GLY A 42 -19.54 -16.19 -8.25
CA GLY A 42 -19.94 -16.19 -9.67
C GLY A 42 -20.25 -14.82 -10.27
N ASN A 43 -20.17 -13.72 -9.48
CA ASN A 43 -20.28 -12.38 -10.06
C ASN A 43 -18.98 -11.97 -10.72
N LYS A 44 -19.09 -11.23 -11.82
CA LYS A 44 -17.96 -10.63 -12.52
C LYS A 44 -17.95 -9.11 -12.36
N LEU A 45 -16.76 -8.56 -12.29
CA LEU A 45 -16.47 -7.14 -12.21
C LEU A 45 -15.59 -6.74 -13.39
N ASN A 46 -15.89 -5.61 -14.00
CA ASN A 46 -15.05 -4.94 -14.97
C ASN A 46 -14.43 -3.71 -14.29
N PHE A 47 -13.20 -3.38 -14.59
CA PHE A 47 -12.53 -2.19 -14.06
C PHE A 47 -12.55 -1.11 -15.16
N GLU A 48 -13.01 0.10 -14.79
CA GLU A 48 -13.15 1.19 -15.77
C GLU A 48 -11.79 1.67 -16.26
N ASP A 49 -10.78 1.63 -15.40
CA ASP A 49 -9.44 2.10 -15.70
C ASP A 49 -8.67 1.18 -16.66
N ASP A 50 -9.03 -0.10 -16.71
CA ASP A 50 -8.50 -1.05 -17.69
C ASP A 50 -9.55 -2.15 -18.02
N PRO A 51 -10.30 -1.99 -19.12
CA PRO A 51 -11.32 -2.96 -19.52
C PRO A 51 -10.80 -4.35 -19.88
N SER A 52 -9.49 -4.53 -20.08
CA SER A 52 -8.87 -5.83 -20.34
C SER A 52 -8.68 -6.66 -19.08
N ILE A 53 -8.90 -6.06 -17.91
CA ILE A 53 -8.86 -6.73 -16.61
C ILE A 53 -10.29 -6.94 -16.12
N GLN A 54 -10.66 -8.19 -15.95
CA GLN A 54 -11.90 -8.61 -15.31
C GLN A 54 -11.58 -9.37 -14.01
N ALA A 55 -12.53 -9.41 -13.07
CA ALA A 55 -12.43 -10.30 -11.92
C ALA A 55 -13.70 -11.10 -11.73
N GLU A 56 -13.56 -12.37 -11.40
CA GLU A 56 -14.65 -13.27 -11.00
C GLU A 56 -14.54 -13.59 -9.52
N VAL A 57 -15.65 -13.53 -8.82
CA VAL A 57 -15.74 -13.93 -7.40
C VAL A 57 -15.82 -15.43 -7.33
N VAL A 58 -14.82 -16.08 -6.77
CA VAL A 58 -14.76 -17.55 -6.67
C VAL A 58 -15.15 -18.07 -5.30
N ASP A 59 -14.92 -17.29 -4.22
CA ASP A 59 -15.25 -17.70 -2.86
C ASP A 59 -15.53 -16.51 -1.94
N ASN A 60 -16.13 -16.79 -0.76
CA ASN A 60 -16.37 -15.86 0.32
C ASN A 60 -15.47 -16.23 1.51
N THR A 61 -14.54 -15.37 1.91
CA THR A 61 -13.60 -15.64 3.00
C THR A 61 -14.10 -15.13 4.35
N THR A 62 -14.69 -13.92 4.38
CA THR A 62 -15.26 -13.30 5.57
C THR A 62 -16.55 -12.55 5.19
N SER A 63 -17.15 -11.82 6.14
CA SER A 63 -18.34 -11.01 5.88
C SER A 63 -18.14 -10.00 4.73
N ARG A 64 -16.95 -9.42 4.61
CA ARG A 64 -16.56 -8.48 3.54
C ARG A 64 -15.48 -9.05 2.62
N GLY A 65 -14.85 -10.16 2.99
CA GLY A 65 -13.79 -10.82 2.23
C GLY A 65 -14.30 -11.68 1.09
N ARG A 66 -13.57 -11.68 0.00
CA ARG A 66 -13.83 -12.49 -1.20
C ARG A 66 -12.50 -12.99 -1.75
N THR A 67 -12.54 -14.15 -2.38
CA THR A 67 -11.46 -14.58 -3.27
C THR A 67 -11.85 -14.23 -4.69
N PHE A 68 -11.00 -13.44 -5.33
CA PHE A 68 -11.13 -13.08 -6.74
C PHE A 68 -10.18 -13.90 -7.59
N ARG A 69 -10.65 -14.29 -8.76
CA ARG A 69 -9.84 -14.73 -9.87
C ARG A 69 -9.83 -13.61 -10.91
N PHE A 70 -8.66 -13.05 -11.18
CA PHE A 70 -8.53 -12.09 -12.26
C PHE A 70 -8.45 -12.80 -13.62
N LEU A 71 -9.20 -12.27 -14.56
CA LEU A 71 -9.29 -12.76 -15.94
C LEU A 71 -8.68 -11.69 -16.84
N THR A 72 -7.56 -12.01 -17.46
CA THR A 72 -6.82 -11.10 -18.32
C THR A 72 -5.86 -11.89 -19.22
N ASP A 73 -5.51 -11.33 -20.36
CA ASP A 73 -4.54 -11.87 -21.30
C ASP A 73 -3.09 -11.43 -20.97
N TYR A 74 -2.91 -10.53 -19.98
CA TYR A 74 -1.57 -10.10 -19.55
C TYR A 74 -0.75 -11.25 -18.97
N ALA A 75 0.54 -11.29 -19.29
CA ALA A 75 1.49 -12.15 -18.59
C ALA A 75 1.55 -11.82 -17.10
N ASP A 76 2.00 -12.76 -16.26
CA ASP A 76 1.85 -12.65 -14.81
C ASP A 76 2.55 -11.41 -14.22
N GLU A 77 3.78 -11.12 -14.65
CA GLU A 77 4.52 -9.93 -14.19
C GLU A 77 3.85 -8.63 -14.69
N GLU A 78 3.46 -8.57 -15.95
CA GLU A 78 2.77 -7.44 -16.55
C GLU A 78 1.41 -7.18 -15.88
N PHE A 79 0.69 -8.26 -15.55
CA PHE A 79 -0.59 -8.16 -14.85
C PHE A 79 -0.46 -7.46 -13.50
N VAL A 80 0.54 -7.83 -12.71
CA VAL A 80 0.79 -7.21 -11.40
C VAL A 80 1.09 -5.71 -11.56
N ASP A 81 1.92 -5.35 -12.51
CA ASP A 81 2.24 -3.95 -12.80
C ASP A 81 1.00 -3.16 -13.23
N LYS A 82 0.17 -3.73 -14.11
CA LYS A 82 -1.11 -3.13 -14.53
C LYS A 82 -2.07 -2.97 -13.37
N LEU A 83 -2.20 -4.00 -12.51
CA LEU A 83 -3.08 -3.98 -11.35
C LEU A 83 -2.70 -2.85 -10.38
N TYR A 84 -1.41 -2.60 -10.17
CA TYR A 84 -0.94 -1.48 -9.36
C TYR A 84 -1.02 -0.13 -10.07
N ALA A 85 -0.93 -0.10 -11.39
CA ALA A 85 -1.11 1.13 -12.18
C ALA A 85 -2.53 1.68 -12.05
N ILE A 86 -3.56 0.82 -12.19
CA ILE A 86 -4.97 1.20 -12.02
C ILE A 86 -5.40 1.29 -10.56
N GLY A 87 -4.56 0.81 -9.63
CA GLY A 87 -4.86 0.82 -8.20
C GLY A 87 -4.67 2.19 -7.57
N HIS A 88 -5.64 2.58 -6.74
CA HIS A 88 -5.57 3.80 -5.94
C HIS A 88 -4.92 3.54 -4.59
N THR A 89 -4.25 4.58 -4.06
CA THR A 89 -3.60 4.53 -2.75
C THR A 89 -4.65 4.41 -1.63
N PRO A 90 -4.59 3.39 -0.77
CA PRO A 90 -5.56 3.19 0.30
C PRO A 90 -5.33 4.13 1.48
N LEU A 91 -5.69 5.40 1.31
CA LEU A 91 -5.54 6.40 2.35
C LEU A 91 -6.51 6.18 3.51
N PRO A 92 -6.11 6.56 4.75
CA PRO A 92 -7.02 6.66 5.87
C PRO A 92 -8.13 7.69 5.61
N TYR A 93 -9.31 7.47 6.20
CA TYR A 93 -10.50 8.30 6.01
C TYR A 93 -10.34 9.77 6.48
N TYR A 94 -9.39 10.04 7.36
CA TYR A 94 -9.12 11.40 7.85
C TYR A 94 -8.24 12.23 6.92
N ILE A 95 -7.71 11.64 5.85
CA ILE A 95 -7.02 12.37 4.79
C ILE A 95 -8.06 12.75 3.76
N GLU A 96 -8.49 14.01 3.82
CA GLU A 96 -9.47 14.57 2.91
C GLU A 96 -8.84 14.92 1.57
N ARG A 97 -9.66 14.87 0.53
CA ARG A 97 -9.29 15.27 -0.83
C ARG A 97 -10.21 16.38 -1.30
N PRO A 98 -9.76 17.27 -2.19
CA PRO A 98 -10.59 18.33 -2.70
C PRO A 98 -11.78 17.74 -3.50
N LEU A 99 -12.97 17.82 -2.91
CA LEU A 99 -14.21 17.27 -3.48
C LEU A 99 -15.04 18.29 -4.24
N CYS A 100 -14.88 19.59 -3.94
CA CYS A 100 -15.59 20.66 -4.63
C CYS A 100 -14.68 21.44 -5.58
N ASP A 101 -15.28 22.10 -6.56
CA ASP A 101 -14.55 22.80 -7.61
C ASP A 101 -13.66 23.94 -7.05
N GLU A 102 -14.12 24.63 -5.99
CA GLU A 102 -13.34 25.70 -5.38
C GLU A 102 -12.03 25.17 -4.74
N LEU A 103 -12.11 24.04 -4.04
CA LEU A 103 -10.92 23.41 -3.43
C LEU A 103 -9.99 22.81 -4.49
N ARG A 104 -10.55 22.33 -5.60
CA ARG A 104 -9.75 21.83 -6.72
C ARG A 104 -9.00 22.96 -7.42
N GLU A 105 -9.63 24.11 -7.59
CA GLU A 105 -8.98 25.29 -8.17
C GLU A 105 -7.90 25.85 -7.25
N GLN A 106 -8.17 25.94 -5.95
CA GLN A 106 -7.15 26.32 -4.97
C GLN A 106 -5.96 25.35 -5.00
N PHE A 107 -6.22 24.04 -5.11
CA PHE A 107 -5.16 23.02 -5.24
C PHE A 107 -4.34 23.22 -6.51
N ARG A 108 -5.00 23.58 -7.64
CA ARG A 108 -4.34 23.88 -8.91
C ARG A 108 -3.37 25.07 -8.76
N GLU A 109 -3.82 26.12 -8.08
CA GLU A 109 -2.99 27.30 -7.80
C GLU A 109 -1.82 26.95 -6.87
N ASP A 110 -2.07 26.26 -5.76
CA ASP A 110 -1.06 25.90 -4.75
C ASP A 110 0.09 25.07 -5.33
N TYR A 111 -0.23 24.19 -6.31
CA TYR A 111 0.75 23.34 -6.98
C TYR A 111 1.18 23.83 -8.36
N ASN A 112 0.72 25.03 -8.76
CA ASN A 112 1.04 25.67 -10.05
C ASN A 112 0.79 24.74 -11.25
N LEU A 113 -0.37 24.07 -11.26
CA LEU A 113 -0.78 23.16 -12.32
C LEU A 113 -1.44 23.94 -13.47
N GLY A 114 -1.19 23.50 -14.71
CA GLY A 114 -1.84 24.08 -15.90
C GLY A 114 -3.36 23.88 -15.90
N GLU A 115 -4.09 24.71 -16.66
CA GLU A 115 -5.55 24.60 -16.78
C GLU A 115 -6.02 23.22 -17.27
N ASP A 116 -5.26 22.60 -18.15
CA ASP A 116 -5.56 21.27 -18.73
C ASP A 116 -5.07 20.10 -17.86
N ALA A 117 -4.45 20.37 -16.69
CA ALA A 117 -3.91 19.32 -15.84
C ALA A 117 -5.03 18.49 -15.18
N ASP A 118 -4.90 17.17 -15.26
CA ASP A 118 -5.76 16.25 -14.52
C ASP A 118 -5.37 16.26 -13.04
N ILE A 119 -6.18 16.95 -12.24
CA ILE A 119 -5.95 17.13 -10.80
C ILE A 119 -6.06 15.78 -10.08
N ASP A 120 -6.99 14.91 -10.48
CA ASP A 120 -7.18 13.62 -9.81
C ASP A 120 -5.98 12.70 -10.04
N ALA A 121 -5.48 12.64 -11.27
CA ALA A 121 -4.26 11.89 -11.58
C ALA A 121 -3.03 12.45 -10.85
N TYR A 122 -2.92 13.78 -10.75
CA TYR A 122 -1.83 14.42 -10.00
C TYR A 122 -1.89 14.10 -8.50
N ILE A 123 -3.09 14.17 -7.89
CA ILE A 123 -3.31 13.85 -6.49
C ILE A 123 -2.96 12.38 -6.24
N GLU A 124 -3.42 11.46 -7.11
CA GLU A 124 -3.14 10.03 -6.96
C GLU A 124 -1.63 9.74 -7.05
N GLN A 125 -0.93 10.38 -7.98
CA GLN A 125 0.52 10.24 -8.08
C GLN A 125 1.22 10.77 -6.82
N MET A 126 0.80 11.93 -6.32
CA MET A 126 1.32 12.50 -5.08
C MET A 126 1.05 11.57 -3.88
N ASP A 127 -0.11 10.94 -3.81
CA ASP A 127 -0.47 10.02 -2.75
C ASP A 127 0.38 8.75 -2.79
N LYS A 128 0.61 8.18 -3.97
CA LYS A 128 1.50 7.03 -4.16
C LYS A 128 2.92 7.32 -3.64
N GLU A 129 3.40 8.54 -3.86
CA GLU A 129 4.74 8.93 -3.43
C GLU A 129 4.80 9.28 -1.93
N ARG A 130 3.83 10.05 -1.44
CA ARG A 130 3.87 10.62 -0.08
C ARG A 130 3.35 9.67 0.99
N TYR A 131 2.38 8.81 0.64
CA TYR A 131 1.84 7.81 1.56
C TYR A 131 2.59 6.47 1.45
N GLN A 132 3.91 6.55 1.26
CA GLN A 132 4.81 5.41 1.23
C GLN A 132 6.11 5.74 1.96
N THR A 133 6.72 4.74 2.61
CA THR A 133 7.99 4.94 3.31
C THR A 133 9.18 4.90 2.35
N VAL A 134 10.27 5.57 2.74
CA VAL A 134 11.54 5.50 1.98
C VAL A 134 12.19 4.11 2.00
N PHE A 135 11.69 3.23 2.87
CA PHE A 135 12.17 1.85 3.03
C PHE A 135 11.41 0.84 2.18
N ALA A 136 10.27 1.20 1.61
CA ALA A 136 9.42 0.28 0.86
C ALA A 136 10.19 -0.31 -0.34
N LYS A 137 10.33 -1.62 -0.37
CA LYS A 137 10.99 -2.37 -1.45
C LYS A 137 10.16 -3.55 -1.93
N ASN A 138 9.53 -4.27 -1.02
CA ASN A 138 8.81 -5.50 -1.30
C ASN A 138 7.31 -5.25 -1.23
N ILE A 139 6.61 -5.62 -2.29
CA ILE A 139 5.15 -5.51 -2.36
C ILE A 139 4.53 -6.61 -1.48
N GLY A 140 3.43 -6.30 -0.77
CA GLY A 140 2.70 -7.31 0.02
C GLY A 140 1.96 -6.76 1.23
N ALA A 141 2.29 -5.57 1.74
CA ALA A 141 1.60 -4.99 2.87
C ALA A 141 0.27 -4.34 2.47
N VAL A 142 -0.74 -4.49 3.33
CA VAL A 142 -2.06 -3.86 3.19
C VAL A 142 -2.03 -2.41 3.68
N ALA A 143 -1.18 -2.11 4.65
CA ALA A 143 -1.06 -0.79 5.27
C ALA A 143 0.38 -0.29 5.25
N ALA A 144 0.57 1.01 5.06
CA ALA A 144 1.86 1.65 5.25
C ALA A 144 2.16 1.81 6.76
N PRO A 145 3.40 1.59 7.20
CA PRO A 145 3.81 1.83 8.58
C PRO A 145 3.91 3.34 8.84
N ALA A 146 2.82 3.96 9.30
CA ALA A 146 2.67 5.40 9.39
C ALA A 146 3.80 6.10 10.18
N ALA A 147 4.31 5.48 11.24
CA ALA A 147 5.44 6.01 12.01
C ALA A 147 6.72 6.19 11.16
N SER A 148 6.93 5.32 10.18
CA SER A 148 8.10 5.37 9.28
C SER A 148 8.00 6.44 8.20
N LEU A 149 6.83 7.07 8.01
CA LEU A 149 6.65 8.20 7.09
C LEU A 149 7.46 9.44 7.53
N HIS A 150 7.82 9.53 8.80
CA HIS A 150 8.67 10.61 9.32
C HIS A 150 10.13 10.50 8.87
N PHE A 151 10.58 9.33 8.41
CA PHE A 151 11.93 9.18 7.91
C PHE A 151 12.05 9.70 6.48
N SER A 152 13.03 10.58 6.27
CA SER A 152 13.41 11.05 4.94
C SER A 152 14.79 10.51 4.54
N LYS A 153 15.09 10.50 3.24
CA LYS A 153 16.43 10.15 2.74
C LYS A 153 17.53 11.03 3.35
N GLN A 154 17.21 12.32 3.62
CA GLN A 154 18.13 13.24 4.27
C GLN A 154 18.38 12.86 5.73
N LEU A 155 17.32 12.49 6.48
CA LEU A 155 17.47 12.05 7.87
C LEU A 155 18.31 10.79 7.95
N LEU A 156 18.07 9.80 7.09
CA LEU A 156 18.89 8.58 7.02
C LEU A 156 20.36 8.91 6.75
N LYS A 157 20.64 9.84 5.84
CA LYS A 157 22.01 10.27 5.55
C LYS A 157 22.68 10.96 6.73
N ARG A 158 21.93 11.76 7.49
CA ARG A 158 22.45 12.36 8.73
C ARG A 158 22.77 11.31 9.78
N MET A 159 21.92 10.30 9.94
CA MET A 159 22.16 9.19 10.85
C MET A 159 23.47 8.46 10.51
N GLU A 160 23.69 8.13 9.23
CA GLU A 160 24.94 7.54 8.76
C GLU A 160 26.17 8.40 9.10
N ILE A 161 26.09 9.73 8.86
CA ILE A 161 27.17 10.68 9.17
C ILE A 161 27.46 10.70 10.68
N CYS A 162 26.43 10.57 11.52
CA CYS A 162 26.56 10.49 12.97
C CYS A 162 27.03 9.10 13.46
N GLY A 163 27.31 8.15 12.57
CA GLY A 163 27.73 6.80 12.91
C GLY A 163 26.63 5.91 13.48
N ILE A 164 25.35 6.25 13.22
CA ILE A 164 24.22 5.44 13.62
C ILE A 164 24.00 4.39 12.53
N GLU A 165 24.16 3.14 12.91
CA GLU A 165 23.85 2.00 12.05
C GLU A 165 22.37 1.62 12.16
N TYR A 166 21.78 1.19 11.05
CA TYR A 166 20.41 0.67 11.02
C TYR A 166 20.34 -0.53 10.08
N SER A 167 19.41 -1.42 10.38
CA SER A 167 19.07 -2.54 9.52
C SER A 167 17.59 -2.55 9.22
N CYS A 168 17.24 -3.09 8.07
CA CYS A 168 15.85 -3.15 7.62
C CYS A 168 15.34 -4.58 7.72
N LEU A 169 14.08 -4.72 8.11
CA LEU A 169 13.32 -5.95 7.95
C LEU A 169 12.05 -5.63 7.16
N THR A 170 11.53 -6.62 6.44
CA THR A 170 10.26 -6.48 5.75
C THR A 170 9.15 -7.11 6.59
N SER A 171 8.13 -6.32 6.92
CA SER A 171 6.90 -6.79 7.55
C SER A 171 5.73 -6.50 6.63
N HIS A 172 5.01 -7.54 6.24
CA HIS A 172 3.78 -7.41 5.48
C HIS A 172 2.59 -7.34 6.45
N MET A 173 2.20 -6.09 6.75
CA MET A 173 1.07 -5.81 7.63
C MET A 173 -0.21 -6.31 7.00
N SER A 174 -0.97 -7.10 7.75
CA SER A 174 -2.25 -7.65 7.35
C SER A 174 -3.43 -6.76 7.74
N LEU A 175 -4.66 -7.25 7.52
CA LEU A 175 -5.89 -6.56 7.91
C LEU A 175 -6.08 -6.37 9.42
N GLY A 176 -5.30 -7.04 10.26
CA GLY A 176 -5.44 -6.98 11.72
C GLY A 176 -5.51 -5.55 12.25
N ASN A 177 -4.72 -4.66 11.68
CA ASN A 177 -4.69 -3.25 12.06
C ASN A 177 -5.96 -2.46 11.73
N PHE A 178 -6.84 -2.99 10.89
CA PHE A 178 -8.10 -2.35 10.49
C PHE A 178 -9.33 -3.06 11.08
N LYS A 179 -9.14 -4.16 11.80
CA LYS A 179 -10.23 -4.86 12.46
C LYS A 179 -10.50 -4.21 13.81
N THR A 180 -11.78 -3.91 14.04
CA THR A 180 -12.26 -3.58 15.38
C THR A 180 -12.28 -4.84 16.26
N VAL A 181 -12.03 -4.66 17.55
CA VAL A 181 -12.19 -5.75 18.51
C VAL A 181 -13.67 -5.94 18.77
N ASP A 182 -14.28 -6.95 18.16
CA ASP A 182 -15.72 -7.23 18.22
C ASP A 182 -16.08 -8.27 19.30
N VAL A 183 -15.15 -8.61 20.19
CA VAL A 183 -15.33 -9.61 21.24
C VAL A 183 -15.25 -8.97 22.62
N GLU A 184 -16.18 -9.32 23.52
CA GLU A 184 -16.16 -8.88 24.92
C GLU A 184 -14.98 -9.44 25.69
N ASP A 185 -14.54 -10.65 25.32
CA ASP A 185 -13.41 -11.35 25.96
C ASP A 185 -12.21 -11.30 25.00
N LEU A 186 -11.21 -10.49 25.34
CA LEU A 186 -10.00 -10.28 24.54
C LEU A 186 -9.21 -11.56 24.26
N THR A 187 -9.36 -12.60 25.11
CA THR A 187 -8.69 -13.88 24.90
C THR A 187 -9.26 -14.64 23.68
N LYS A 188 -10.45 -14.28 23.23
CA LYS A 188 -11.11 -14.85 22.05
C LYS A 188 -10.87 -14.05 20.78
N HIS A 189 -10.23 -12.90 20.88
CA HIS A 189 -9.84 -12.11 19.70
C HIS A 189 -8.77 -12.87 18.92
N LYS A 190 -9.02 -13.08 17.64
CA LYS A 190 -8.05 -13.69 16.72
C LYS A 190 -7.43 -12.60 15.87
N GLU A 191 -6.14 -12.42 16.02
CA GLU A 191 -5.36 -11.58 15.13
C GLU A 191 -4.98 -12.36 13.86
N ASP A 192 -4.88 -11.65 12.75
CA ASP A 192 -4.38 -12.24 11.51
C ASP A 192 -2.85 -12.37 11.60
N SER A 193 -2.32 -13.44 11.04
CA SER A 193 -0.87 -13.64 10.97
C SER A 193 -0.25 -12.63 10.00
N GLU A 194 0.89 -12.06 10.40
CA GLU A 194 1.71 -11.19 9.57
C GLU A 194 2.93 -11.96 9.06
N GLN A 195 3.36 -11.64 7.85
CA GLN A 195 4.57 -12.21 7.30
C GLN A 195 5.75 -11.26 7.56
N ILE A 196 6.77 -11.77 8.26
CA ILE A 196 8.02 -11.06 8.48
C ILE A 196 9.12 -11.75 7.68
N ILE A 197 9.80 -11.00 6.83
CA ILE A 197 10.96 -11.44 6.08
C ILE A 197 12.18 -10.76 6.68
N VAL A 198 13.02 -11.56 7.35
CA VAL A 198 14.30 -11.10 7.87
C VAL A 198 15.34 -11.28 6.75
N PRO A 199 16.04 -10.22 6.33
CA PRO A 199 17.09 -10.37 5.34
C PRO A 199 18.20 -11.26 5.90
N GLU A 200 18.82 -12.05 5.03
CA GLU A 200 20.04 -12.76 5.40
C GLU A 200 21.10 -11.72 5.85
N PRO A 201 21.84 -12.01 6.93
CA PRO A 201 22.90 -11.11 7.36
C PRO A 201 23.90 -10.94 6.22
N GLU A 202 24.09 -9.71 5.76
CA GLU A 202 25.17 -9.43 4.82
C GLU A 202 26.48 -9.87 5.45
N PRO A 203 27.36 -10.59 4.73
CA PRO A 203 28.68 -10.91 5.24
C PRO A 203 29.37 -9.60 5.65
N PRO A 204 30.08 -9.56 6.77
CA PRO A 204 30.73 -8.34 7.24
C PRO A 204 31.55 -7.76 6.09
N LYS A 205 31.22 -6.52 5.69
CA LYS A 205 32.06 -5.80 4.74
C LYS A 205 33.41 -5.70 5.38
N MET A 206 34.40 -6.38 4.82
CA MET A 206 35.82 -6.18 5.16
C MET A 206 36.24 -4.79 4.65
N ASP A 207 35.69 -3.77 5.24
CA ASP A 207 36.18 -2.43 5.05
C ASP A 207 37.46 -2.33 5.85
N ASN A 208 38.54 -1.99 5.17
CA ASN A 208 39.81 -1.63 5.74
C ASN A 208 39.58 -0.72 6.96
N VAL A 209 39.68 -1.30 8.15
CA VAL A 209 39.64 -0.57 9.41
C VAL A 209 40.91 0.27 9.45
N ALA A 210 40.88 1.43 8.83
CA ALA A 210 41.74 2.50 9.19
C ALA A 210 41.34 2.95 10.60
N VAL A 211 42.07 2.47 11.58
CA VAL A 211 41.95 2.88 12.98
C VAL A 211 41.99 4.41 13.03
N ARG A 212 40.82 5.03 13.15
CA ARG A 212 40.73 6.44 13.53
C ARG A 212 40.78 6.50 15.05
N ASN A 213 41.95 6.89 15.53
CA ASN A 213 42.16 7.27 16.92
C ASN A 213 41.19 8.38 17.34
N ASP A 214 40.59 8.15 18.46
CA ASP A 214 39.73 8.98 19.28
C ASP A 214 39.99 10.49 19.24
N LYS A 215 38.96 11.24 18.86
CA LYS A 215 38.64 12.51 19.52
C LYS A 215 37.22 12.43 20.05
N LYS A 216 37.09 12.29 21.36
CA LYS A 216 35.83 12.51 22.07
C LYS A 216 35.39 13.94 21.79
N THR A 217 34.32 14.08 21.00
CA THR A 217 33.61 15.33 20.86
C THR A 217 32.55 15.34 21.98
N ASN A 218 32.68 16.28 22.90
CA ASN A 218 31.67 16.46 23.95
C ASN A 218 30.34 16.90 23.34
N ILE A 219 29.27 16.30 23.83
CA ILE A 219 27.88 16.57 23.41
C ILE A 219 27.43 18.00 23.78
N GLU A 220 28.20 18.72 24.61
CA GLU A 220 27.89 20.07 25.07
C GLU A 220 28.11 21.18 24.03
N ASP A 221 28.76 20.90 22.90
CA ASP A 221 29.06 21.90 21.86
C ASP A 221 28.02 21.93 20.70
N LEU A 222 26.88 21.31 20.87
CA LEU A 222 25.85 21.18 19.81
C LEU A 222 24.52 21.86 20.13
N TYR A 223 24.50 22.85 21.09
CA TYR A 223 23.33 23.71 21.29
C TYR A 223 23.63 25.15 20.94
#